data_d2a60e0ec21e633e042604be3c2bec91
#
_entry.id   d2a60e0ec21e633e042604be3c2bec91
#
_cell.length_a   1.000
_cell.length_b   1.000
_cell.length_c   1.000
_cell.angle_alpha   90.00
_cell.angle_beta   90.00
_cell.angle_gamma   90.00
#
_symmetry.space_group_name_H-M   'P 1'
#
loop_
_entity.id
_entity.type
_entity.pdbx_description
1 polymer ?
#
loop_
_entity_poly.entity_id
_entity_poly.type
_entity_poly.pdbx_seq_one_letter_code
_entity_poly.pdbx_strand_id
1 'polypeptide(L)'
;MKKKINLLIALFYTCCMVFAQEKIILLNEGIWQADNGKITYFEDGKIVSNQWFRDVNGQKLGDTPNDIIQVNDNLIAIAINWSNIVQFITPEGKAIAATEDVPNNRKLATDGQYVYVTSYGHECGTVNGYVSFTKGYVAKIDLSTFKVVATCEVGYEPEGIALYKGHLFVANTGGYAFQENHDYETTVSIIDANTMQLQRNVDTHQINLYGKMSQSGQYLCINSPGDYYDVPAATIIFDCEKALSGNDNCFVRLDYASTYSCTT
;
A
#
# COMPACT_ATOMS: atom_id res chain seq x y z
N MET A 1 -38.78 -60.43 -35.72
CA MET A 1 -37.50 -60.04 -35.12
C MET A 1 -37.32 -58.48 -35.27
N LYS A 2 -37.56 -57.72 -34.23
CA LYS A 2 -37.39 -56.26 -34.27
C LYS A 2 -36.02 -55.93 -33.73
N LYS A 3 -35.08 -55.43 -34.55
CA LYS A 3 -33.78 -54.91 -34.14
C LYS A 3 -33.99 -53.55 -33.45
N LYS A 4 -33.65 -53.48 -32.18
CA LYS A 4 -33.54 -52.19 -31.45
C LYS A 4 -32.20 -51.55 -31.83
N ILE A 5 -32.28 -50.38 -32.47
CA ILE A 5 -31.12 -49.53 -32.71
C ILE A 5 -30.95 -48.69 -31.44
N ASN A 6 -29.90 -48.95 -30.69
CA ASN A 6 -29.48 -48.09 -29.58
C ASN A 6 -28.69 -46.91 -30.16
N LEU A 7 -29.32 -45.75 -30.17
CA LEU A 7 -28.65 -44.48 -30.51
C LEU A 7 -27.82 -44.05 -29.27
N LEU A 8 -26.52 -44.26 -29.37
CA LEU A 8 -25.57 -43.74 -28.35
C LEU A 8 -25.34 -42.26 -28.62
N ILE A 9 -26.04 -41.41 -27.87
CA ILE A 9 -25.75 -39.96 -27.87
C ILE A 9 -24.47 -39.78 -27.06
N ALA A 10 -23.35 -39.65 -27.76
CA ALA A 10 -22.10 -39.16 -27.14
C ALA A 10 -22.25 -37.66 -26.85
N LEU A 11 -22.54 -37.33 -25.61
CA LEU A 11 -22.50 -35.96 -25.12
C LEU A 11 -21.02 -35.54 -25.05
N PHE A 12 -20.53 -34.87 -26.08
CA PHE A 12 -19.25 -34.17 -26.02
C PHE A 12 -19.43 -32.99 -25.04
N TYR A 13 -19.06 -33.23 -23.79
CA TYR A 13 -18.73 -32.14 -22.87
C TYR A 13 -17.45 -31.48 -23.40
N THR A 14 -17.56 -30.49 -24.26
CA THR A 14 -16.50 -29.52 -24.47
C THR A 14 -16.37 -28.74 -23.15
N CYS A 15 -15.47 -29.21 -22.28
CA CYS A 15 -14.99 -28.42 -21.16
C CYS A 15 -14.24 -27.24 -21.77
N CYS A 16 -14.94 -26.10 -21.95
CA CYS A 16 -14.28 -24.83 -22.23
C CYS A 16 -13.44 -24.54 -20.99
N MET A 17 -12.17 -24.91 -21.01
CA MET A 17 -11.21 -24.36 -20.08
C MET A 17 -11.12 -22.87 -20.41
N VAL A 18 -11.85 -22.08 -19.66
CA VAL A 18 -11.61 -20.64 -19.62
C VAL A 18 -10.30 -20.49 -18.88
N PHE A 19 -9.19 -20.40 -19.63
CA PHE A 19 -7.95 -19.93 -19.07
C PHE A 19 -8.22 -18.48 -18.65
N ALA A 20 -8.19 -18.21 -17.36
CA ALA A 20 -8.22 -16.84 -16.89
C ALA A 20 -7.02 -16.14 -17.52
N GLN A 21 -7.27 -15.10 -18.30
CA GLN A 21 -6.22 -14.29 -18.89
C GLN A 21 -5.42 -13.66 -17.75
N GLU A 22 -4.13 -13.95 -17.68
CA GLU A 22 -3.26 -13.40 -16.65
C GLU A 22 -2.98 -11.92 -16.99
N LYS A 23 -3.40 -11.03 -16.10
CA LYS A 23 -3.18 -9.59 -16.20
C LYS A 23 -2.30 -9.13 -15.06
N ILE A 24 -1.18 -8.49 -15.39
CA ILE A 24 -0.26 -7.94 -14.39
C ILE A 24 -0.10 -6.44 -14.62
N ILE A 25 -0.30 -5.67 -13.57
CA ILE A 25 -0.09 -4.24 -13.52
C ILE A 25 1.16 -3.99 -12.66
N LEU A 26 2.25 -3.52 -13.28
CA LEU A 26 3.49 -3.19 -12.61
C LEU A 26 3.64 -1.67 -12.51
N LEU A 27 3.61 -1.16 -11.27
CA LEU A 27 3.87 0.24 -10.99
C LEU A 27 5.38 0.52 -11.00
N ASN A 28 5.80 1.52 -11.76
CA ASN A 28 7.19 1.96 -11.83
C ASN A 28 7.29 3.36 -11.24
N GLU A 29 8.04 3.49 -10.15
CA GLU A 29 8.21 4.73 -9.42
C GLU A 29 8.86 5.83 -10.28
N GLY A 30 9.82 5.45 -11.11
CA GLY A 30 10.59 6.40 -11.90
C GLY A 30 11.72 7.03 -11.09
N ILE A 31 12.09 8.23 -11.48
CA ILE A 31 13.12 9.05 -10.82
C ILE A 31 12.42 10.24 -10.16
N TRP A 32 12.68 10.46 -8.90
CA TRP A 32 12.15 11.58 -8.13
C TRP A 32 12.38 12.93 -8.84
N GLN A 33 11.36 13.76 -8.91
CA GLN A 33 11.31 15.05 -9.63
C GLN A 33 11.47 14.97 -11.16
N ALA A 34 11.38 13.78 -11.75
CA ALA A 34 11.48 13.62 -13.21
C ALA A 34 10.12 13.50 -13.92
N ASP A 35 9.02 13.44 -13.16
CA ASP A 35 7.65 13.26 -13.67
C ASP A 35 7.57 12.13 -14.72
N ASN A 36 8.17 10.99 -14.38
CA ASN A 36 8.30 9.82 -15.25
C ASN A 36 7.82 8.52 -14.66
N GLY A 37 7.04 8.59 -13.58
CA GLY A 37 6.30 7.46 -13.05
C GLY A 37 5.37 6.86 -14.09
N LYS A 38 5.24 5.53 -14.12
CA LYS A 38 4.45 4.86 -15.15
C LYS A 38 3.94 3.49 -14.71
N ILE A 39 2.99 2.97 -15.45
CA ILE A 39 2.49 1.61 -15.32
C ILE A 39 2.91 0.81 -16.55
N THR A 40 3.53 -0.36 -16.31
CA THR A 40 3.71 -1.40 -17.32
C THR A 40 2.59 -2.42 -17.18
N TYR A 41 1.88 -2.69 -18.27
CA TYR A 41 0.78 -3.64 -18.32
C TYR A 41 1.15 -4.87 -19.13
N PHE A 42 0.86 -6.04 -18.56
CA PHE A 42 1.12 -7.33 -19.17
C PHE A 42 -0.18 -8.10 -19.34
N GLU A 43 -0.28 -8.86 -20.41
CA GLU A 43 -1.28 -9.91 -20.64
C GLU A 43 -0.58 -11.19 -21.08
N ASP A 44 -0.91 -12.31 -20.44
CA ASP A 44 -0.36 -13.62 -20.76
C ASP A 44 1.17 -13.64 -20.86
N GLY A 45 1.83 -12.98 -19.89
CA GLY A 45 3.29 -12.87 -19.78
C GLY A 45 3.95 -11.94 -20.80
N LYS A 46 3.19 -11.19 -21.62
CA LYS A 46 3.73 -10.24 -22.60
C LYS A 46 3.43 -8.82 -22.22
N ILE A 47 4.41 -7.92 -22.45
CA ILE A 47 4.18 -6.48 -22.29
C ILE A 47 3.21 -6.01 -23.39
N VAL A 48 2.05 -5.51 -22.98
CA VAL A 48 1.08 -4.85 -23.86
C VAL A 48 1.43 -3.35 -23.99
N SER A 49 1.76 -2.72 -22.86
CA SER A 49 2.21 -1.32 -22.81
C SER A 49 3.20 -1.12 -21.66
N ASN A 50 4.24 -0.32 -21.87
CA ASN A 50 5.17 0.11 -20.82
C ASN A 50 4.87 1.52 -20.28
N GLN A 51 3.78 2.15 -20.73
CA GLN A 51 3.27 3.44 -20.27
C GLN A 51 1.72 3.46 -20.31
N TRP A 52 1.14 2.38 -19.84
CA TRP A 52 -0.29 2.05 -20.02
C TRP A 52 -1.24 3.16 -19.62
N PHE A 53 -1.03 3.82 -18.46
CA PHE A 53 -1.89 4.93 -18.04
C PHE A 53 -1.90 6.06 -19.08
N ARG A 54 -0.73 6.39 -19.64
CA ARG A 54 -0.62 7.43 -20.66
C ARG A 54 -1.28 7.03 -21.97
N ASP A 55 -1.12 5.77 -22.38
CA ASP A 55 -1.70 5.28 -23.63
C ASP A 55 -3.24 5.31 -23.58
N VAL A 56 -3.81 5.04 -22.40
CA VAL A 56 -5.27 5.05 -22.19
C VAL A 56 -5.83 6.46 -22.00
N ASN A 57 -5.11 7.35 -21.30
CA ASN A 57 -5.65 8.64 -20.84
C ASN A 57 -5.06 9.87 -21.55
N GLY A 58 -4.03 9.70 -22.37
CA GLY A 58 -3.36 10.81 -23.08
C GLY A 58 -2.54 11.73 -22.18
N GLN A 59 -2.38 11.39 -20.90
CA GLN A 59 -1.63 12.19 -19.92
C GLN A 59 -0.69 11.30 -19.10
N LYS A 60 0.35 11.90 -18.49
CA LYS A 60 1.27 11.19 -17.60
C LYS A 60 0.55 10.72 -16.32
N LEU A 61 1.10 9.68 -15.68
CA LEU A 61 0.61 9.22 -14.38
C LEU A 61 0.97 10.20 -13.26
N GLY A 62 2.19 10.74 -13.31
CA GLY A 62 2.73 11.65 -12.32
C GLY A 62 4.12 11.26 -11.84
N ASP A 63 4.57 11.93 -10.80
CA ASP A 63 5.91 11.80 -10.25
C ASP A 63 5.92 10.89 -9.01
N THR A 64 6.80 9.91 -9.02
CA THR A 64 7.09 9.01 -7.90
C THR A 64 5.84 8.27 -7.37
N PRO A 65 5.11 7.51 -8.22
CA PRO A 65 4.04 6.65 -7.72
C PRO A 65 4.63 5.57 -6.82
N ASN A 66 4.05 5.40 -5.62
CA ASN A 66 4.67 4.65 -4.53
C ASN A 66 3.92 3.38 -4.11
N ASP A 67 2.62 3.34 -4.34
CA ASP A 67 1.80 2.15 -4.06
C ASP A 67 0.61 2.05 -5.00
N ILE A 68 0.15 0.83 -5.20
CA ILE A 68 -1.04 0.51 -5.99
C ILE A 68 -1.80 -0.62 -5.29
N ILE A 69 -3.12 -0.43 -5.17
CA ILE A 69 -4.01 -1.46 -4.63
C ILE A 69 -5.25 -1.62 -5.50
N GLN A 70 -5.75 -2.83 -5.58
CA GLN A 70 -7.10 -3.10 -6.06
C GLN A 70 -8.08 -2.82 -4.92
N VAL A 71 -9.00 -1.88 -5.11
CA VAL A 71 -10.03 -1.53 -4.13
C VAL A 71 -11.20 -2.50 -4.20
N ASN A 72 -11.62 -2.80 -5.42
CA ASN A 72 -12.65 -3.78 -5.76
C ASN A 72 -12.50 -4.19 -7.24
N ASP A 73 -13.42 -4.99 -7.76
CA ASP A 73 -13.37 -5.50 -9.15
C ASP A 73 -13.38 -4.38 -10.21
N ASN A 74 -13.79 -3.16 -9.87
CA ASN A 74 -13.97 -2.05 -10.81
C ASN A 74 -13.07 -0.84 -10.52
N LEU A 75 -12.25 -0.90 -9.45
CA LEU A 75 -11.52 0.27 -8.98
C LEU A 75 -10.13 -0.10 -8.45
N ILE A 76 -9.14 0.64 -8.93
CA ILE A 76 -7.75 0.59 -8.50
C ILE A 76 -7.37 1.98 -7.98
N ALA A 77 -6.67 2.05 -6.85
CA ALA A 77 -6.11 3.27 -6.29
C ALA A 77 -4.57 3.26 -6.37
N ILE A 78 -3.99 4.40 -6.69
CA ILE A 78 -2.54 4.59 -6.86
C ILE A 78 -2.11 5.81 -6.06
N ALA A 79 -1.22 5.62 -5.10
CA ALA A 79 -0.57 6.70 -4.37
C ALA A 79 0.57 7.27 -5.22
N ILE A 80 0.51 8.57 -5.54
CA ILE A 80 1.51 9.25 -6.36
C ILE A 80 2.18 10.31 -5.48
N ASN A 81 3.29 9.92 -4.89
CA ASN A 81 3.95 10.62 -3.79
C ASN A 81 4.27 12.09 -4.10
N TRP A 82 5.11 12.35 -5.10
CA TRP A 82 5.58 13.69 -5.40
C TRP A 82 4.55 14.55 -6.13
N SER A 83 3.55 13.92 -6.76
CA SER A 83 2.40 14.64 -7.30
C SER A 83 1.34 14.99 -6.25
N ASN A 84 1.47 14.51 -5.01
CA ASN A 84 0.58 14.78 -3.87
C ASN A 84 -0.88 14.34 -4.11
N ILE A 85 -1.11 13.33 -4.92
CA ILE A 85 -2.44 12.84 -5.27
C ILE A 85 -2.59 11.35 -5.04
N VAL A 86 -3.82 10.90 -4.85
CA VAL A 86 -4.22 9.50 -5.01
C VAL A 86 -5.07 9.40 -6.27
N GLN A 87 -4.54 8.72 -7.29
CA GLN A 87 -5.21 8.52 -8.57
C GLN A 87 -6.09 7.27 -8.51
N PHE A 88 -7.32 7.37 -9.01
CA PHE A 88 -8.26 6.26 -9.14
C PHE A 88 -8.47 5.93 -10.61
N ILE A 89 -8.40 4.63 -10.95
CA ILE A 89 -8.54 4.12 -12.31
C ILE A 89 -9.43 2.89 -12.35
N THR A 90 -9.99 2.58 -13.53
CA THR A 90 -10.64 1.29 -13.77
C THR A 90 -9.59 0.18 -14.01
N PRO A 91 -9.97 -1.13 -13.96
CA PRO A 91 -9.09 -2.23 -14.34
C PRO A 91 -8.59 -2.17 -15.78
N GLU A 92 -9.22 -1.36 -16.65
CA GLU A 92 -8.77 -1.10 -18.03
C GLU A 92 -7.83 0.12 -18.11
N GLY A 93 -7.44 0.70 -16.97
CA GLY A 93 -6.50 1.82 -16.90
C GLY A 93 -7.10 3.20 -17.10
N LYS A 94 -8.44 3.32 -17.25
CA LYS A 94 -9.09 4.60 -17.45
C LYS A 94 -9.15 5.40 -16.15
N ALA A 95 -8.67 6.64 -16.16
CA ALA A 95 -8.76 7.56 -15.04
C ALA A 95 -10.23 7.88 -14.70
N ILE A 96 -10.57 7.80 -13.41
CA ILE A 96 -11.90 8.09 -12.86
C ILE A 96 -11.86 9.41 -12.11
N ALA A 97 -10.95 9.54 -11.14
CA ALA A 97 -10.80 10.68 -10.26
C ALA A 97 -9.38 10.74 -9.70
N ALA A 98 -9.02 11.88 -9.15
CA ALA A 98 -7.85 12.03 -8.29
C ALA A 98 -8.26 12.74 -7.01
N THR A 99 -7.77 12.28 -5.86
CA THR A 99 -7.85 13.03 -4.60
C THR A 99 -6.61 13.88 -4.50
N GLU A 100 -6.79 15.18 -4.41
CA GLU A 100 -5.72 16.17 -4.27
C GLU A 100 -5.37 16.40 -2.78
N ASP A 101 -4.26 17.09 -2.54
CA ASP A 101 -3.82 17.51 -1.20
C ASP A 101 -3.56 16.35 -0.22
N VAL A 102 -2.92 15.27 -0.73
CA VAL A 102 -2.34 14.23 0.13
C VAL A 102 -0.82 14.25 -0.07
N PRO A 103 -0.11 15.24 0.51
CA PRO A 103 1.32 15.43 0.27
C PRO A 103 2.14 14.25 0.77
N ASN A 104 3.21 13.94 0.05
CA ASN A 104 4.13 12.86 0.40
C ASN A 104 3.41 11.54 0.77
N ASN A 105 2.34 11.19 0.02
CA ASN A 105 1.59 9.94 0.25
C ASN A 105 2.46 8.72 -0.01
N ARG A 106 2.23 7.65 0.79
CA ARG A 106 3.10 6.46 0.75
C ARG A 106 2.34 5.17 0.42
N LYS A 107 1.65 4.59 1.37
CA LYS A 107 1.01 3.27 1.23
C LYS A 107 -0.49 3.34 1.44
N LEU A 108 -1.19 2.41 0.84
CA LEU A 108 -2.63 2.36 0.74
C LEU A 108 -3.20 1.12 1.43
N ALA A 109 -4.35 1.29 2.08
CA ALA A 109 -5.25 0.23 2.51
C ALA A 109 -6.69 0.59 2.16
N THR A 110 -7.61 -0.38 2.15
CA THR A 110 -9.03 -0.14 1.85
C THR A 110 -9.93 -1.12 2.60
N ASP A 111 -11.16 -0.68 2.89
CA ASP A 111 -12.28 -1.51 3.33
C ASP A 111 -13.36 -1.66 2.25
N GLY A 112 -13.10 -1.16 1.03
CA GLY A 112 -14.02 -1.16 -0.10
C GLY A 112 -14.98 0.03 -0.13
N GLN A 113 -15.14 0.79 0.97
CA GLN A 113 -15.90 2.04 1.05
C GLN A 113 -14.97 3.25 1.11
N TYR A 114 -13.85 3.09 1.78
CA TYR A 114 -12.82 4.12 1.95
C TYR A 114 -11.46 3.60 1.49
N VAL A 115 -10.61 4.52 1.07
CA VAL A 115 -9.17 4.29 0.93
C VAL A 115 -8.46 5.06 2.03
N TYR A 116 -7.55 4.41 2.70
CA TYR A 116 -6.68 4.97 3.74
C TYR A 116 -5.27 5.09 3.16
N VAL A 117 -4.64 6.23 3.35
CA VAL A 117 -3.31 6.50 2.80
C VAL A 117 -2.43 7.14 3.85
N THR A 118 -1.23 6.59 4.04
CA THR A 118 -0.19 7.21 4.86
C THR A 118 0.44 8.39 4.13
N SER A 119 0.78 9.42 4.86
CA SER A 119 1.41 10.64 4.36
C SER A 119 2.51 11.07 5.33
N TYR A 120 3.66 11.45 4.80
CA TYR A 120 4.75 12.05 5.58
C TYR A 120 4.42 13.47 6.05
N GLY A 121 3.30 14.04 5.59
CA GLY A 121 2.91 15.38 5.91
C GLY A 121 3.58 16.43 5.02
N HIS A 122 3.54 17.66 5.50
CA HIS A 122 4.10 18.80 4.78
C HIS A 122 5.56 19.03 5.15
N GLU A 123 6.31 19.54 4.20
CA GLU A 123 7.62 20.12 4.47
C GLU A 123 7.46 21.29 5.46
N CYS A 124 8.26 21.32 6.52
CA CYS A 124 8.18 22.35 7.55
C CYS A 124 9.44 23.22 7.66
N GLY A 125 10.32 23.13 6.68
CA GLY A 125 11.54 23.93 6.62
C GLY A 125 12.77 23.12 6.25
N THR A 126 13.94 23.59 6.67
CA THR A 126 15.21 22.95 6.37
C THR A 126 16.04 22.81 7.63
N VAL A 127 16.51 21.61 7.94
CA VAL A 127 17.43 21.31 9.04
C VAL A 127 18.73 20.78 8.43
N ASN A 128 19.87 21.37 8.79
CA ASN A 128 21.19 20.98 8.29
C ASN A 128 21.30 20.90 6.74
N GLY A 129 20.46 21.70 6.02
CA GLY A 129 20.45 21.70 4.56
C GLY A 129 19.50 20.70 3.92
N TYR A 130 18.76 19.92 4.72
CA TYR A 130 17.78 18.94 4.26
C TYR A 130 16.35 19.40 4.59
N VAL A 131 15.40 19.01 3.75
CA VAL A 131 13.98 19.30 3.96
C VAL A 131 13.49 18.54 5.16
N SER A 132 12.79 19.22 6.06
CA SER A 132 12.20 18.67 7.27
C SER A 132 10.69 18.55 7.16
N PHE A 133 10.09 17.56 7.80
CA PHE A 133 8.67 17.28 7.76
C PHE A 133 8.02 17.40 9.14
N THR A 134 6.74 17.70 9.17
CA THR A 134 5.91 17.54 10.36
C THR A 134 5.71 16.05 10.64
N LYS A 135 5.12 15.71 11.80
CA LYS A 135 4.58 14.36 11.99
C LYS A 135 3.64 14.02 10.84
N GLY A 136 3.68 12.74 10.47
CA GLY A 136 2.84 12.23 9.41
C GLY A 136 1.42 11.92 9.87
N TYR A 137 0.59 11.56 8.96
CA TYR A 137 -0.80 11.22 9.23
C TYR A 137 -1.33 10.12 8.30
N VAL A 138 -2.50 9.59 8.64
CA VAL A 138 -3.31 8.79 7.73
C VAL A 138 -4.49 9.64 7.26
N ALA A 139 -4.70 9.72 5.94
CA ALA A 139 -5.91 10.30 5.37
C ALA A 139 -6.93 9.20 5.04
N LYS A 140 -8.22 9.48 5.29
CA LYS A 140 -9.38 8.68 4.92
C LYS A 140 -10.07 9.32 3.73
N ILE A 141 -10.11 8.63 2.59
CA ILE A 141 -10.71 9.08 1.34
C ILE A 141 -12.03 8.35 1.13
N ASP A 142 -13.12 9.09 0.99
CA ASP A 142 -14.45 8.54 0.68
C ASP A 142 -14.56 8.24 -0.82
N LEU A 143 -14.82 6.98 -1.18
CA LEU A 143 -14.90 6.53 -2.56
C LEU A 143 -16.17 6.99 -3.30
N SER A 144 -17.17 7.52 -2.62
CA SER A 144 -18.33 8.14 -3.25
C SER A 144 -18.07 9.56 -3.78
N THR A 145 -17.08 10.23 -3.19
CA THR A 145 -16.73 11.63 -3.50
C THR A 145 -15.28 11.80 -3.95
N PHE A 146 -14.43 10.82 -3.71
CA PHE A 146 -12.98 10.85 -3.91
C PHE A 146 -12.29 12.01 -3.16
N LYS A 147 -12.82 12.35 -1.98
CA LYS A 147 -12.27 13.44 -1.14
C LYS A 147 -11.80 12.90 0.20
N VAL A 148 -10.78 13.55 0.75
CA VAL A 148 -10.37 13.33 2.14
C VAL A 148 -11.50 13.80 3.05
N VAL A 149 -11.98 12.91 3.92
CA VAL A 149 -13.07 13.17 4.86
C VAL A 149 -12.61 13.20 6.31
N ALA A 150 -11.43 12.65 6.61
CA ALA A 150 -10.82 12.67 7.93
C ALA A 150 -9.32 12.40 7.83
N THR A 151 -8.58 12.83 8.85
CA THR A 151 -7.16 12.53 9.03
C THR A 151 -6.89 12.12 10.47
N CYS A 152 -5.80 11.35 10.68
CA CYS A 152 -5.31 10.98 12.00
C CYS A 152 -3.79 11.15 12.04
N GLU A 153 -3.27 12.04 12.88
CA GLU A 153 -1.83 12.19 13.11
C GLU A 153 -1.26 10.91 13.74
N VAL A 154 -0.05 10.53 13.31
CA VAL A 154 0.71 9.36 13.81
C VAL A 154 2.16 9.77 14.13
N GLY A 155 3.14 8.88 13.94
CA GLY A 155 4.55 9.21 14.08
C GLY A 155 5.14 9.92 12.86
N TYR A 156 6.46 10.08 12.86
CA TYR A 156 7.19 10.63 11.72
C TYR A 156 7.29 9.59 10.59
N GLU A 157 7.10 10.06 9.37
CA GLU A 157 7.24 9.30 8.13
C GLU A 157 6.55 7.92 8.16
N PRO A 158 5.22 7.90 8.36
CA PRO A 158 4.46 6.65 8.37
C PRO A 158 4.48 5.99 7.00
N GLU A 159 4.96 4.75 6.93
CA GLU A 159 5.07 3.98 5.70
C GLU A 159 3.94 2.96 5.56
N GLY A 160 4.18 1.74 6.02
CA GLY A 160 3.24 0.64 5.86
C GLY A 160 1.92 0.87 6.58
N ILE A 161 0.83 0.46 5.95
CA ILE A 161 -0.52 0.49 6.51
C ILE A 161 -1.23 -0.82 6.19
N ALA A 162 -1.97 -1.34 7.17
CA ALA A 162 -2.84 -2.50 7.00
C ALA A 162 -4.15 -2.27 7.75
N LEU A 163 -5.22 -2.90 7.26
CA LEU A 163 -6.54 -2.85 7.89
C LEU A 163 -6.90 -4.23 8.44
N TYR A 164 -7.24 -4.29 9.73
CA TYR A 164 -7.72 -5.50 10.36
C TYR A 164 -8.85 -5.20 11.35
N LYS A 165 -10.02 -5.85 11.18
CA LYS A 165 -11.21 -5.71 12.06
C LYS A 165 -11.56 -4.25 12.38
N GLY A 166 -11.59 -3.38 11.37
CA GLY A 166 -11.96 -1.98 11.52
C GLY A 166 -10.91 -1.10 12.19
N HIS A 167 -9.67 -1.59 12.32
CA HIS A 167 -8.53 -0.83 12.83
C HIS A 167 -7.42 -0.76 11.79
N LEU A 168 -6.80 0.40 11.67
CA LEU A 168 -5.61 0.60 10.86
C LEU A 168 -4.37 0.40 11.73
N PHE A 169 -3.40 -0.31 11.21
CA PHE A 169 -2.08 -0.52 11.79
C PHE A 169 -1.08 0.19 10.90
N VAL A 170 -0.34 1.15 11.46
CA VAL A 170 0.55 2.03 10.68
C VAL A 170 1.96 1.93 11.25
N ALA A 171 2.91 1.54 10.42
CA ALA A 171 4.32 1.53 10.77
C ALA A 171 4.91 2.92 10.62
N ASN A 172 5.45 3.48 11.70
CA ASN A 172 6.16 4.75 11.69
C ASN A 172 7.66 4.47 11.51
N THR A 173 8.28 5.06 10.49
CA THR A 173 9.68 4.80 10.19
C THR A 173 10.63 5.83 10.79
N GLY A 174 10.28 7.12 10.76
CA GLY A 174 11.24 8.19 11.01
C GLY A 174 12.43 8.13 10.04
N GLY A 175 12.20 7.72 8.78
CA GLY A 175 13.23 7.28 7.85
C GLY A 175 14.27 8.33 7.46
N TYR A 176 13.94 9.63 7.62
CA TYR A 176 14.87 10.73 7.36
C TYR A 176 15.54 11.28 8.64
N ALA A 177 15.51 10.53 9.75
CA ALA A 177 16.07 10.92 11.04
C ALA A 177 17.51 11.46 10.96
N PHE A 178 18.33 10.91 10.06
CA PHE A 178 19.71 11.38 9.87
C PHE A 178 19.81 12.77 9.21
N GLN A 179 18.72 13.28 8.64
CA GLN A 179 18.61 14.60 7.99
C GLN A 179 17.80 15.61 8.82
N GLU A 180 17.14 15.14 9.89
CA GLU A 180 15.98 15.75 10.44
C GLU A 180 16.10 16.12 11.92
N ASN A 181 15.05 16.68 12.46
CA ASN A 181 14.89 17.10 13.84
C ASN A 181 14.26 16.03 14.76
N HIS A 182 14.24 14.78 14.34
CA HIS A 182 13.70 13.65 15.09
C HIS A 182 14.57 12.41 14.89
N ASP A 183 14.38 11.40 15.73
CA ASP A 183 15.01 10.10 15.64
C ASP A 183 14.18 9.12 14.79
N TYR A 184 14.77 7.98 14.44
CA TYR A 184 14.01 6.86 13.89
C TYR A 184 12.88 6.46 14.83
N GLU A 185 11.73 6.16 14.24
CA GLU A 185 10.58 5.63 14.98
C GLU A 185 10.66 4.11 15.12
N THR A 186 10.01 3.61 16.17
CA THR A 186 9.96 2.18 16.51
C THR A 186 8.53 1.65 16.61
N THR A 187 7.55 2.49 16.32
CA THR A 187 6.16 2.25 16.71
C THR A 187 5.28 1.79 15.57
N VAL A 188 4.27 0.98 15.94
CA VAL A 188 3.07 0.74 15.13
C VAL A 188 1.90 1.47 15.77
N SER A 189 1.35 2.48 15.07
CA SER A 189 0.14 3.19 15.48
C SER A 189 -1.12 2.37 15.18
N ILE A 190 -2.05 2.30 16.13
CA ILE A 190 -3.35 1.63 16.00
C ILE A 190 -4.43 2.69 16.00
N ILE A 191 -5.18 2.79 14.90
CA ILE A 191 -6.22 3.80 14.67
C ILE A 191 -7.56 3.08 14.51
N ASP A 192 -8.61 3.58 15.15
CA ASP A 192 -9.97 3.17 14.81
C ASP A 192 -10.34 3.74 13.44
N ALA A 193 -10.54 2.87 12.46
CA ALA A 193 -10.78 3.27 11.06
C ALA A 193 -12.14 3.98 10.86
N ASN A 194 -13.09 3.78 11.77
CA ASN A 194 -14.39 4.43 11.71
C ASN A 194 -14.31 5.87 12.19
N THR A 195 -13.71 6.10 13.38
CA THR A 195 -13.62 7.42 14.01
C THR A 195 -12.38 8.21 13.58
N MET A 196 -11.39 7.55 12.98
CA MET A 196 -10.05 8.10 12.68
C MET A 196 -9.35 8.66 13.92
N GLN A 197 -9.51 7.97 15.05
CA GLN A 197 -8.82 8.34 16.31
C GLN A 197 -7.70 7.34 16.60
N LEU A 198 -6.53 7.88 16.90
CA LEU A 198 -5.39 7.11 17.39
C LEU A 198 -5.76 6.52 18.76
N GLN A 199 -5.73 5.19 18.87
CA GLN A 199 -6.03 4.47 20.11
C GLN A 199 -4.77 4.24 20.95
N ARG A 200 -3.69 3.82 20.32
CA ARG A 200 -2.40 3.59 20.97
C ARG A 200 -1.27 3.42 19.96
N ASN A 201 -0.04 3.53 20.46
CA ASN A 201 1.17 3.11 19.78
C ASN A 201 1.74 1.86 20.47
N VAL A 202 2.20 0.89 19.68
CA VAL A 202 2.95 -0.27 20.17
C VAL A 202 4.40 -0.10 19.77
N ASP A 203 5.30 -0.05 20.76
CA ASP A 203 6.73 0.02 20.53
C ASP A 203 7.28 -1.39 20.21
N THR A 204 7.81 -1.55 19.01
CA THR A 204 8.42 -2.81 18.54
C THR A 204 9.88 -2.93 18.92
N HIS A 205 10.48 -1.89 19.50
CA HIS A 205 11.92 -1.77 19.80
C HIS A 205 12.83 -1.95 18.57
N GLN A 206 12.26 -1.97 17.37
CA GLN A 206 12.97 -2.02 16.10
C GLN A 206 12.76 -0.70 15.38
N ILE A 207 13.83 -0.02 15.02
CA ILE A 207 13.81 1.26 14.33
C ILE A 207 13.42 1.09 12.86
N ASN A 208 13.00 2.19 12.24
CA ASN A 208 12.85 2.31 10.78
C ASN A 208 11.96 1.21 10.17
N LEU A 209 10.71 1.15 10.62
CA LEU A 209 9.72 0.20 10.12
C LEU A 209 9.25 0.59 8.71
N TYR A 210 9.94 0.11 7.68
CA TYR A 210 9.86 0.63 6.31
C TYR A 210 9.17 -0.31 5.33
N GLY A 211 8.50 0.31 4.34
CA GLY A 211 7.93 -0.37 3.19
C GLY A 211 6.49 -0.84 3.38
N LYS A 212 5.99 -1.56 2.39
CA LYS A 212 4.63 -2.11 2.42
C LYS A 212 4.55 -3.26 3.42
N MET A 213 3.52 -3.25 4.26
CA MET A 213 3.20 -4.40 5.10
C MET A 213 2.54 -5.49 4.25
N SER A 214 2.94 -6.74 4.47
CA SER A 214 2.18 -7.90 4.01
C SER A 214 1.30 -8.41 5.14
N GLN A 215 0.08 -8.83 4.81
CA GLN A 215 -0.91 -9.29 5.77
C GLN A 215 -1.36 -10.71 5.46
N SER A 216 -1.37 -11.56 6.48
CA SER A 216 -1.98 -12.90 6.43
C SER A 216 -2.85 -13.11 7.67
N GLY A 217 -4.17 -13.07 7.47
CA GLY A 217 -5.12 -13.12 8.59
C GLY A 217 -4.88 -11.98 9.58
N GLN A 218 -4.59 -12.34 10.84
CA GLN A 218 -4.29 -11.39 11.91
C GLN A 218 -2.82 -10.94 11.98
N TYR A 219 -1.95 -11.54 11.18
CA TYR A 219 -0.53 -11.27 11.24
C TYR A 219 -0.10 -10.28 10.17
N LEU A 220 0.74 -9.33 10.57
CA LEU A 220 1.42 -8.40 9.68
C LEU A 220 2.91 -8.72 9.66
N CYS A 221 3.48 -8.72 8.47
CA CYS A 221 4.92 -8.79 8.28
C CYS A 221 5.41 -7.37 7.97
N ILE A 222 6.27 -6.83 8.84
CA ILE A 222 6.79 -5.47 8.77
C ILE A 222 8.30 -5.54 8.67
N ASN A 223 8.87 -4.89 7.67
CA ASN A 223 10.31 -4.86 7.45
C ASN A 223 10.96 -3.68 8.16
N SER A 224 12.22 -3.85 8.52
CA SER A 224 13.11 -2.80 8.96
C SER A 224 14.48 -2.99 8.32
N PRO A 225 15.00 -2.02 7.58
CA PRO A 225 16.38 -2.03 7.10
C PRO A 225 17.39 -1.70 8.21
N GLY A 226 16.94 -1.38 9.44
CA GLY A 226 17.79 -0.83 10.48
C GLY A 226 18.24 0.60 10.16
N ASP A 227 19.41 0.98 10.63
CA ASP A 227 20.03 2.30 10.35
C ASP A 227 21.14 2.25 9.31
N TYR A 228 21.35 1.08 8.71
CA TYR A 228 22.43 0.78 7.76
C TYR A 228 23.85 0.79 8.35
N TYR A 229 23.99 0.90 9.68
CA TYR A 229 25.28 0.97 10.40
C TYR A 229 25.33 0.00 11.57
N ASP A 230 24.78 0.42 12.71
CA ASP A 230 24.88 -0.31 13.99
C ASP A 230 23.68 -1.19 14.29
N VAL A 231 22.48 -0.76 13.88
CA VAL A 231 21.23 -1.50 14.09
C VAL A 231 20.93 -2.36 12.86
N PRO A 232 20.98 -3.69 12.98
CA PRO A 232 20.78 -4.58 11.85
C PRO A 232 19.33 -4.56 11.35
N ALA A 233 19.16 -4.92 10.07
CA ALA A 233 17.86 -5.18 9.50
C ALA A 233 17.15 -6.32 10.22
N ALA A 234 15.83 -6.23 10.30
CA ALA A 234 14.97 -7.22 10.94
C ALA A 234 13.60 -7.31 10.25
N THR A 235 12.86 -8.34 10.59
CA THR A 235 11.46 -8.50 10.22
C THR A 235 10.63 -8.65 11.48
N ILE A 236 9.56 -7.87 11.60
CA ILE A 236 8.61 -7.95 12.69
C ILE A 236 7.37 -8.71 12.21
N ILE A 237 7.02 -9.79 12.89
CA ILE A 237 5.73 -10.46 12.74
C ILE A 237 4.82 -9.96 13.85
N PHE A 238 3.87 -9.11 13.48
CA PHE A 238 2.97 -8.40 14.40
C PHE A 238 1.60 -9.09 14.45
N ASP A 239 1.08 -9.33 15.65
CA ASP A 239 -0.22 -9.98 15.89
C ASP A 239 -1.27 -8.92 16.26
N CYS A 240 -2.13 -8.59 15.30
CA CYS A 240 -3.18 -7.59 15.46
C CYS A 240 -4.17 -7.92 16.58
N GLU A 241 -4.54 -9.21 16.76
CA GLU A 241 -5.49 -9.62 17.82
C GLU A 241 -4.92 -9.36 19.21
N LYS A 242 -3.66 -9.73 19.45
CA LYS A 242 -2.98 -9.43 20.70
C LYS A 242 -2.87 -7.93 20.93
N ALA A 243 -2.53 -7.17 19.91
CA ALA A 243 -2.42 -5.72 20.01
C ALA A 243 -3.77 -5.08 20.35
N LEU A 244 -4.88 -5.50 19.74
CA LEU A 244 -6.23 -5.03 20.04
C LEU A 244 -6.70 -5.43 21.42
N SER A 245 -6.21 -6.52 22.00
CA SER A 245 -6.48 -6.90 23.40
C SER A 245 -5.68 -6.09 24.43
N GLY A 246 -4.85 -5.14 24.00
CA GLY A 246 -4.02 -4.32 24.88
C GLY A 246 -2.69 -4.96 25.28
N ASN A 247 -2.29 -6.06 24.64
CA ASN A 247 -1.03 -6.73 24.94
C ASN A 247 0.12 -6.11 24.14
N ASP A 248 1.16 -5.60 24.80
CA ASP A 248 2.35 -5.04 24.16
C ASP A 248 3.30 -6.13 23.62
N ASN A 249 3.24 -7.36 24.15
CA ASN A 249 3.97 -8.51 23.62
C ASN A 249 3.23 -9.13 22.43
N CYS A 250 2.86 -8.29 21.46
CA CYS A 250 2.05 -8.68 20.29
C CYS A 250 2.90 -8.88 19.03
N PHE A 251 4.20 -8.98 19.14
CA PHE A 251 5.08 -9.18 17.98
C PHE A 251 6.22 -10.13 18.29
N VAL A 252 6.82 -10.65 17.21
CA VAL A 252 8.08 -11.40 17.26
C VAL A 252 9.05 -10.74 16.29
N ARG A 253 10.28 -10.48 16.75
CA ARG A 253 11.36 -9.97 15.91
C ARG A 253 12.17 -11.16 15.36
N LEU A 254 12.38 -11.15 14.05
CA LEU A 254 13.24 -12.11 13.35
C LEU A 254 14.51 -11.38 12.91
N ASP A 255 15.67 -11.92 13.32
CA ASP A 255 16.99 -11.36 13.02
C ASP A 255 17.46 -11.72 11.59
N TYR A 256 16.61 -11.49 10.62
CA TYR A 256 16.93 -11.69 9.21
C TYR A 256 16.92 -10.36 8.48
N ALA A 257 17.95 -10.13 7.67
CA ALA A 257 17.90 -9.07 6.69
C ALA A 257 16.72 -9.34 5.77
N SER A 258 15.71 -8.49 5.84
CA SER A 258 14.55 -8.60 4.97
C SER A 258 14.76 -7.80 3.69
N THR A 259 14.15 -8.23 2.63
CA THR A 259 13.94 -7.40 1.45
C THR A 259 12.88 -6.34 1.75
N TYR A 260 12.74 -5.34 0.92
CA TYR A 260 11.77 -4.25 1.10
C TYR A 260 10.29 -4.69 1.07
N SER A 261 10.00 -5.96 0.89
CA SER A 261 8.64 -6.50 0.94
C SER A 261 8.64 -7.94 1.45
N CYS A 262 7.59 -8.30 2.19
CA CYS A 262 7.22 -9.68 2.45
C CYS A 262 6.08 -10.08 1.53
N THR A 263 6.04 -11.35 1.11
CA THR A 263 4.87 -11.96 0.47
C THR A 263 4.35 -13.06 1.38
N THR A 264 3.05 -13.16 1.53
CA THR A 264 2.35 -14.22 2.28
C THR A 264 1.78 -15.25 1.32
#